data_49f0371256f1504062a30a329bf57f6e
#
_entry.id   49f0371256f1504062a30a329bf57f6e
#
_cell.length_a   1.000
_cell.length_b   1.000
_cell.length_c   1.000
_cell.angle_alpha   90.00
_cell.angle_beta   90.00
_cell.angle_gamma   90.00
#
_symmetry.space_group_name_H-M   'P 1'
#
loop_
_entity.id
_entity.type
_entity.pdbx_description
1 polymer ?
#
loop_
_entity_poly.entity_id
_entity_poly.type
_entity_poly.pdbx_seq_one_letter_code
_entity_poly.pdbx_strand_id
1 'polypeptide(L)'
;MKKNNINAVRTCHYPNNSLWYQLCDAYGIYLIDETNLETHGTWQKLGATDSSWNVPGSLPEWKEAVLDRAKSMYERDKNHASILIWSCGNESYCGEDIAAMSEYFRSVDPTRLVHYEGVTRVPNHQYDSITDMESRMYAKPQEVEEYLKQNSGRPYISCEYMHAMGNSLGGLSLYTDLEDKYEAYQGGFIWDYIDQAIETKNDDGKTVLAYGGDFEDRPSCRIFRQKGSS
;
A
#
# COMPACT_ATOMS: atom_id res chain seq x y z
N MET A 1 -12.11 8.32 10.89
CA MET A 1 -12.29 8.32 9.43
C MET A 1 -13.54 9.09 9.02
N LYS A 2 -14.75 8.58 9.14
CA LYS A 2 -15.98 9.23 8.61
C LYS A 2 -16.14 10.71 8.98
N LYS A 3 -15.81 11.12 10.22
CA LYS A 3 -15.86 12.53 10.63
C LYS A 3 -14.94 13.47 9.85
N ASN A 4 -13.93 12.90 9.19
CA ASN A 4 -12.92 13.61 8.38
C ASN A 4 -13.06 13.32 6.89
N ASN A 5 -14.23 12.83 6.45
CA ASN A 5 -14.50 12.45 5.06
C ASN A 5 -13.57 11.40 4.46
N ILE A 6 -12.91 10.59 5.29
CA ILE A 6 -12.12 9.46 4.83
C ILE A 6 -13.08 8.30 4.57
N ASN A 7 -13.10 7.83 3.32
CA ASN A 7 -14.05 6.83 2.83
C ASN A 7 -13.40 5.51 2.41
N ALA A 8 -12.07 5.45 2.34
CA ALA A 8 -11.35 4.25 1.90
C ALA A 8 -10.10 4.01 2.74
N VAL A 9 -9.67 2.74 2.79
CA VAL A 9 -8.44 2.30 3.46
C VAL A 9 -7.76 1.22 2.62
N ARG A 10 -6.45 1.24 2.58
CA ARG A 10 -5.61 0.15 2.14
C ARG A 10 -5.05 -0.55 3.39
N THR A 11 -5.11 -1.89 3.45
CA THR A 11 -4.74 -2.66 4.65
C THR A 11 -3.23 -2.87 4.78
N CYS A 12 -2.45 -1.87 4.48
CA CYS A 12 -0.98 -1.88 4.43
C CYS A 12 -0.31 -2.58 5.62
N HIS A 13 0.53 -3.57 5.44
CA HIS A 13 0.83 -4.34 4.24
C HIS A 13 0.53 -5.80 4.53
N TYR A 14 -0.65 -6.08 5.06
CA TYR A 14 -1.14 -7.41 5.44
C TYR A 14 -2.63 -7.37 5.76
N PRO A 15 -3.32 -8.51 5.67
CA PRO A 15 -4.71 -8.60 6.09
C PRO A 15 -4.87 -8.24 7.57
N ASN A 16 -5.81 -7.35 7.85
CA ASN A 16 -6.05 -6.85 9.21
C ASN A 16 -6.89 -7.81 10.07
N ASN A 17 -7.17 -7.43 11.32
CA ASN A 17 -8.08 -8.16 12.20
C ASN A 17 -9.48 -8.27 11.57
N SER A 18 -10.15 -9.41 11.71
CA SER A 18 -11.47 -9.67 11.10
C SER A 18 -12.53 -8.65 11.52
N LEU A 19 -12.47 -8.10 12.74
CA LEU A 19 -13.37 -7.05 13.19
C LEU A 19 -13.24 -5.77 12.33
N TRP A 20 -12.05 -5.50 11.80
CA TRP A 20 -11.80 -4.36 10.93
C TRP A 20 -12.71 -4.38 9.69
N TYR A 21 -12.79 -5.53 9.03
CA TYR A 21 -13.63 -5.72 7.83
C TYR A 21 -15.11 -5.58 8.16
N GLN A 22 -15.57 -6.16 9.28
CA GLN A 22 -16.94 -6.02 9.75
C GLN A 22 -17.30 -4.55 10.02
N LEU A 23 -16.38 -3.78 10.61
CA LEU A 23 -16.57 -2.35 10.81
C LEU A 23 -16.59 -1.57 9.49
N CYS A 24 -15.73 -1.92 8.54
CA CYS A 24 -15.74 -1.31 7.22
C CYS A 24 -17.05 -1.58 6.48
N ASP A 25 -17.55 -2.81 6.51
CA ASP A 25 -18.86 -3.16 5.96
C ASP A 25 -19.99 -2.34 6.62
N ALA A 26 -19.98 -2.26 7.96
CA ALA A 26 -21.03 -1.55 8.73
C ALA A 26 -20.99 -0.03 8.51
N TYR A 27 -19.82 0.57 8.39
CA TYR A 27 -19.67 2.02 8.27
C TYR A 27 -19.52 2.51 6.83
N GLY A 28 -19.49 1.62 5.84
CA GLY A 28 -19.30 1.95 4.43
C GLY A 28 -17.92 2.59 4.17
N ILE A 29 -16.87 1.94 4.64
CA ILE A 29 -15.48 2.27 4.32
C ILE A 29 -15.01 1.26 3.27
N TYR A 30 -14.59 1.73 2.11
CA TYR A 30 -14.06 0.89 1.05
C TYR A 30 -12.66 0.38 1.41
N LEU A 31 -12.34 -0.83 0.94
CA LEU A 31 -11.06 -1.45 1.22
C LEU A 31 -10.31 -1.83 -0.07
N ILE A 32 -9.02 -1.56 -0.04
CA ILE A 32 -8.02 -2.32 -0.79
C ILE A 32 -7.45 -3.33 0.21
N ASP A 33 -7.77 -4.60 0.03
CA ASP A 33 -7.27 -5.67 0.90
C ASP A 33 -5.97 -6.22 0.35
N GLU A 34 -4.92 -6.23 1.19
CA GLU A 34 -3.55 -6.48 0.74
C GLU A 34 -2.95 -7.72 1.38
N THR A 35 -2.31 -8.54 0.55
CA THR A 35 -1.59 -9.72 1.02
C THR A 35 -0.37 -9.32 1.84
N ASN A 36 0.06 -10.19 2.73
CA ASN A 36 1.27 -10.00 3.55
C ASN A 36 2.56 -10.32 2.77
N LEU A 37 2.73 -9.70 1.62
CA LEU A 37 3.91 -9.80 0.77
C LEU A 37 4.66 -8.47 0.76
N GLU A 38 5.83 -8.44 1.39
CA GLU A 38 6.73 -7.29 1.48
C GLU A 38 8.17 -7.76 1.41
N THR A 39 8.93 -7.37 0.40
CA THR A 39 10.34 -7.76 0.21
C THR A 39 11.24 -6.58 -0.15
N HIS A 40 10.89 -5.37 0.25
CA HIS A 40 11.57 -4.11 -0.07
C HIS A 40 13.08 -4.14 0.21
N GLY A 41 13.50 -4.87 1.25
CA GLY A 41 14.92 -5.00 1.59
C GLY A 41 15.80 -5.54 0.44
N THR A 42 15.24 -6.28 -0.51
CA THR A 42 15.96 -6.75 -1.69
C THR A 42 16.05 -5.68 -2.78
N TRP A 43 15.10 -4.78 -2.88
CA TRP A 43 15.08 -3.69 -3.86
C TRP A 43 16.16 -2.64 -3.59
N GLN A 44 16.43 -2.32 -2.35
CA GLN A 44 17.47 -1.36 -1.97
C GLN A 44 18.85 -1.78 -2.43
N LYS A 45 19.00 -3.04 -2.83
CA LYS A 45 20.20 -3.61 -3.40
C LYS A 45 20.24 -3.56 -4.93
N LEU A 46 19.18 -3.09 -5.59
CA LEU A 46 19.16 -2.91 -7.04
C LEU A 46 20.31 -2.00 -7.48
N GLY A 47 21.16 -2.53 -8.36
CA GLY A 47 22.40 -1.87 -8.79
C GLY A 47 23.63 -2.18 -7.94
N ALA A 48 23.47 -2.73 -6.73
CA ALA A 48 24.58 -3.18 -5.88
C ALA A 48 24.72 -4.71 -5.85
N THR A 49 23.66 -5.43 -6.23
CA THR A 49 23.64 -6.91 -6.30
C THR A 49 23.02 -7.37 -7.61
N ASP A 50 23.27 -8.62 -7.98
CA ASP A 50 22.66 -9.26 -9.12
C ASP A 50 21.13 -9.24 -9.01
N SER A 51 20.43 -9.00 -10.13
CA SER A 51 18.98 -9.01 -10.22
C SER A 51 18.34 -10.34 -9.80
N SER A 52 19.08 -11.44 -9.84
CA SER A 52 18.67 -12.75 -9.32
C SER A 52 18.32 -12.76 -7.82
N TRP A 53 18.71 -11.73 -7.08
CA TRP A 53 18.39 -11.58 -5.66
C TRP A 53 17.07 -10.81 -5.41
N ASN A 54 16.41 -10.34 -6.46
CA ASN A 54 15.15 -9.63 -6.34
C ASN A 54 13.99 -10.62 -6.16
N VAL A 55 13.47 -10.72 -4.96
CA VAL A 55 12.39 -11.65 -4.61
C VAL A 55 11.03 -10.93 -4.51
N PRO A 56 9.92 -11.61 -4.85
CA PRO A 56 9.87 -12.96 -5.43
C PRO A 56 10.29 -13.01 -6.90
N GLY A 57 10.05 -11.95 -7.68
CA GLY A 57 10.37 -11.89 -9.11
C GLY A 57 9.74 -13.03 -9.89
N SER A 58 10.59 -13.81 -10.55
CA SER A 58 10.20 -15.02 -11.30
C SER A 58 10.94 -16.25 -10.77
N LEU A 59 11.22 -16.30 -9.48
CA LEU A 59 11.96 -17.36 -8.82
C LEU A 59 11.00 -18.49 -8.42
N PRO A 60 11.08 -19.69 -9.03
CA PRO A 60 10.08 -20.75 -8.85
C PRO A 60 9.89 -21.19 -7.39
N GLU A 61 10.92 -21.07 -6.57
CA GLU A 61 10.89 -21.41 -5.15
C GLU A 61 9.98 -20.52 -4.30
N TRP A 62 9.65 -19.31 -4.79
CA TRP A 62 8.77 -18.37 -4.09
C TRP A 62 7.31 -18.47 -4.52
N LYS A 63 7.05 -19.01 -5.70
CA LYS A 63 5.71 -18.99 -6.33
C LYS A 63 4.61 -19.54 -5.42
N GLU A 64 4.82 -20.73 -4.84
CA GLU A 64 3.82 -21.33 -3.96
C GLU A 64 3.60 -20.52 -2.68
N ALA A 65 4.66 -19.94 -2.13
CA ALA A 65 4.57 -19.12 -0.93
C ALA A 65 3.77 -17.82 -1.16
N VAL A 66 3.94 -17.17 -2.30
CA VAL A 66 3.17 -15.95 -2.62
C VAL A 66 1.72 -16.27 -2.99
N LEU A 67 1.49 -17.37 -3.71
CA LEU A 67 0.14 -17.85 -4.00
C LEU A 67 -0.63 -18.24 -2.74
N ASP A 68 0.02 -18.86 -1.77
CA ASP A 68 -0.60 -19.19 -0.49
C ASP A 68 -1.11 -17.95 0.25
N ARG A 69 -0.35 -16.84 0.23
CA ARG A 69 -0.79 -15.55 0.79
C ARG A 69 -2.05 -15.03 0.13
N ALA A 70 -2.09 -15.06 -1.20
CA ALA A 70 -3.27 -14.62 -1.95
C ALA A 70 -4.49 -15.49 -1.65
N LYS A 71 -4.32 -16.81 -1.65
CA LYS A 71 -5.38 -17.79 -1.34
C LYS A 71 -5.92 -17.62 0.07
N SER A 72 -5.03 -17.52 1.05
CA SER A 72 -5.39 -17.39 2.47
C SER A 72 -6.17 -16.10 2.74
N MET A 73 -5.74 -14.97 2.19
CA MET A 73 -6.45 -13.71 2.28
C MET A 73 -7.83 -13.80 1.63
N TYR A 74 -7.88 -14.23 0.37
CA TYR A 74 -9.13 -14.34 -0.37
C TYR A 74 -10.16 -15.24 0.35
N GLU A 75 -9.76 -16.44 0.76
CA GLU A 75 -10.67 -17.37 1.43
C GLU A 75 -11.23 -16.84 2.74
N ARG A 76 -10.44 -16.06 3.46
CA ARG A 76 -10.87 -15.42 4.71
C ARG A 76 -11.84 -14.26 4.46
N ASP A 77 -11.54 -13.40 3.47
CA ASP A 77 -12.12 -12.06 3.39
C ASP A 77 -13.11 -11.87 2.22
N LYS A 78 -13.23 -12.81 1.30
CA LYS A 78 -14.06 -12.72 0.08
C LYS A 78 -15.54 -12.30 0.30
N ASN A 79 -16.09 -12.53 1.47
CA ASN A 79 -17.49 -12.23 1.78
C ASN A 79 -17.71 -10.79 2.32
N HIS A 80 -16.67 -9.97 2.43
CA HIS A 80 -16.78 -8.58 2.86
C HIS A 80 -17.10 -7.66 1.68
N ALA A 81 -18.26 -7.01 1.74
CA ALA A 81 -18.73 -6.12 0.68
C ALA A 81 -17.92 -4.81 0.57
N SER A 82 -17.23 -4.42 1.63
CA SER A 82 -16.35 -3.26 1.68
C SER A 82 -15.11 -3.41 0.80
N ILE A 83 -14.66 -4.63 0.51
CA ILE A 83 -13.49 -4.88 -0.32
C ILE A 83 -13.84 -4.64 -1.79
N LEU A 84 -13.20 -3.68 -2.42
CA LEU A 84 -13.35 -3.36 -3.84
C LEU A 84 -12.17 -3.84 -4.68
N ILE A 85 -11.02 -4.00 -4.07
CA ILE A 85 -9.75 -4.25 -4.76
C ILE A 85 -8.94 -5.26 -3.96
N TRP A 86 -8.42 -6.29 -4.66
CA TRP A 86 -7.42 -7.20 -4.14
C TRP A 86 -6.02 -6.71 -4.47
N SER A 87 -5.16 -6.54 -3.48
CA SER A 87 -3.77 -6.12 -3.68
C SER A 87 -2.82 -7.30 -3.52
N CYS A 88 -1.93 -7.46 -4.50
CA CYS A 88 -0.95 -8.55 -4.51
C CYS A 88 0.17 -8.39 -3.48
N GLY A 89 0.27 -7.24 -2.83
CA GLY A 89 1.31 -6.96 -1.85
C GLY A 89 1.90 -5.57 -2.00
N ASN A 90 3.03 -5.36 -1.36
CA ASN A 90 3.73 -4.09 -1.31
C ASN A 90 5.23 -4.28 -1.61
N GLU A 91 5.81 -3.34 -2.34
CA GLU A 91 7.26 -3.19 -2.54
C GLU A 91 8.05 -4.50 -2.68
N SER A 92 7.50 -5.45 -3.42
CA SER A 92 8.13 -6.72 -3.78
C SER A 92 8.47 -6.74 -5.25
N TYR A 93 9.58 -7.37 -5.63
CA TYR A 93 10.03 -7.32 -7.01
C TYR A 93 9.06 -8.04 -7.95
N CYS A 94 8.49 -7.29 -8.89
CA CYS A 94 7.48 -7.76 -9.81
C CYS A 94 8.05 -8.78 -10.81
N GLY A 95 7.28 -9.84 -11.06
CA GLY A 95 7.64 -10.91 -11.99
C GLY A 95 6.51 -11.92 -12.11
N GLU A 96 6.83 -13.11 -12.63
CA GLU A 96 5.88 -14.18 -12.87
C GLU A 96 5.14 -14.65 -11.61
N ASP A 97 5.75 -14.51 -10.44
CA ASP A 97 5.14 -14.96 -9.19
C ASP A 97 3.98 -14.05 -8.78
N ILE A 98 4.17 -12.72 -8.92
CA ILE A 98 3.10 -11.75 -8.67
C ILE A 98 2.06 -11.78 -9.80
N ALA A 99 2.48 -12.05 -11.04
CA ALA A 99 1.54 -12.28 -12.13
C ALA A 99 0.59 -13.46 -11.82
N ALA A 100 1.13 -14.55 -11.29
CA ALA A 100 0.32 -15.69 -10.86
C ALA A 100 -0.67 -15.36 -9.72
N MET A 101 -0.31 -14.46 -8.78
CA MET A 101 -1.24 -13.96 -7.76
C MET A 101 -2.40 -13.18 -8.39
N SER A 102 -2.10 -12.29 -9.33
CA SER A 102 -3.11 -11.50 -10.05
C SER A 102 -4.06 -12.42 -10.83
N GLU A 103 -3.52 -13.40 -11.56
CA GLU A 103 -4.31 -14.39 -12.28
C GLU A 103 -5.21 -15.20 -11.33
N TYR A 104 -4.69 -15.58 -10.16
CA TYR A 104 -5.49 -16.26 -9.15
C TYR A 104 -6.69 -15.41 -8.74
N PHE A 105 -6.49 -14.14 -8.31
CA PHE A 105 -7.60 -13.27 -7.93
C PHE A 105 -8.63 -13.12 -9.04
N ARG A 106 -8.20 -12.86 -10.26
CA ARG A 106 -9.12 -12.74 -11.43
C ARG A 106 -9.89 -14.03 -11.73
N SER A 107 -9.28 -15.18 -11.47
CA SER A 107 -9.92 -16.48 -11.70
C SER A 107 -11.00 -16.82 -10.69
N VAL A 108 -10.83 -16.37 -9.42
CA VAL A 108 -11.77 -16.70 -8.33
C VAL A 108 -12.76 -15.56 -8.06
N ASP A 109 -12.42 -14.33 -8.44
CA ASP A 109 -13.28 -13.16 -8.28
C ASP A 109 -13.13 -12.15 -9.44
N PRO A 110 -13.82 -12.39 -10.55
CA PRO A 110 -13.77 -11.49 -11.70
C PRO A 110 -14.54 -10.16 -11.49
N THR A 111 -15.13 -9.96 -10.32
CA THR A 111 -15.96 -8.78 -10.02
C THR A 111 -15.19 -7.67 -9.34
N ARG A 112 -14.05 -7.97 -8.71
CA ARG A 112 -13.19 -7.01 -8.04
C ARG A 112 -11.91 -6.76 -8.83
N LEU A 113 -11.41 -5.53 -8.70
CA LEU A 113 -10.17 -5.13 -9.36
C LEU A 113 -8.95 -5.72 -8.65
N VAL A 114 -7.86 -5.83 -9.39
CA VAL A 114 -6.56 -6.26 -8.85
C VAL A 114 -5.58 -5.08 -8.88
N HIS A 115 -4.87 -4.89 -7.80
CA HIS A 115 -3.88 -3.84 -7.59
C HIS A 115 -2.49 -4.41 -7.36
N TYR A 116 -1.50 -3.78 -7.97
CA TYR A 116 -0.10 -3.91 -7.61
C TYR A 116 0.71 -2.70 -8.12
N GLU A 117 1.40 -1.99 -7.23
CA GLU A 117 2.14 -0.76 -7.57
C GLU A 117 3.51 -1.05 -8.20
N GLY A 118 4.11 -2.20 -7.88
CA GLY A 118 5.48 -2.54 -8.29
C GLY A 118 5.67 -2.72 -9.79
N VAL A 119 4.60 -2.80 -10.60
CA VAL A 119 4.68 -2.86 -12.06
C VAL A 119 5.38 -1.63 -12.66
N THR A 120 5.25 -0.47 -12.04
CA THR A 120 5.83 0.80 -12.51
C THR A 120 7.36 0.81 -12.46
N ARG A 121 7.96 -0.14 -11.74
CA ARG A 121 9.40 -0.27 -11.57
C ARG A 121 10.04 -1.27 -12.54
N VAL A 122 9.22 -1.98 -13.32
CA VAL A 122 9.72 -2.94 -14.30
C VAL A 122 9.88 -2.26 -15.66
N PRO A 123 11.05 -2.39 -16.30
CA PRO A 123 11.28 -1.81 -17.62
C PRO A 123 10.29 -2.35 -18.67
N ASN A 124 10.00 -1.51 -19.67
CA ASN A 124 9.22 -1.87 -20.87
C ASN A 124 7.78 -2.33 -20.61
N HIS A 125 7.18 -1.99 -19.46
CA HIS A 125 5.78 -2.30 -19.17
C HIS A 125 5.42 -3.79 -19.26
N GLN A 126 6.40 -4.66 -19.04
CA GLN A 126 6.25 -6.10 -19.22
C GLN A 126 5.12 -6.72 -18.38
N TYR A 127 4.87 -6.14 -17.21
CA TYR A 127 3.92 -6.67 -16.23
C TYR A 127 2.73 -5.74 -15.95
N ASP A 128 2.45 -4.78 -16.82
CA ASP A 128 1.35 -3.83 -16.63
C ASP A 128 -0.02 -4.51 -16.52
N SER A 129 -0.19 -5.69 -17.10
CA SER A 129 -1.42 -6.48 -17.03
C SER A 129 -1.73 -7.06 -15.64
N ILE A 130 -0.76 -7.04 -14.71
CA ILE A 130 -0.95 -7.51 -13.33
C ILE A 130 -1.98 -6.64 -12.59
N THR A 131 -2.02 -5.34 -12.88
CA THR A 131 -2.87 -4.38 -12.18
C THR A 131 -3.88 -3.72 -13.11
N ASP A 132 -5.08 -3.42 -12.58
CA ASP A 132 -6.15 -2.76 -13.33
C ASP A 132 -6.03 -1.24 -13.33
N MET A 133 -5.10 -0.69 -12.56
CA MET A 133 -4.93 0.75 -12.37
C MET A 133 -3.47 1.16 -12.40
N GLU A 134 -3.21 2.42 -12.72
CA GLU A 134 -1.93 3.03 -12.40
C GLU A 134 -1.88 3.32 -10.91
N SER A 135 -0.78 2.95 -10.27
CA SER A 135 -0.61 3.13 -8.84
C SER A 135 0.81 3.57 -8.53
N ARG A 136 0.94 4.67 -7.80
CA ARG A 136 2.26 5.21 -7.44
C ARG A 136 2.31 5.59 -5.97
N MET A 137 3.52 5.50 -5.41
CA MET A 137 3.85 5.99 -4.09
C MET A 137 4.53 7.36 -4.20
N TYR A 138 4.05 8.32 -3.42
CA TYR A 138 4.70 9.64 -3.21
C TYR A 138 4.97 10.45 -4.48
N ALA A 139 4.29 10.15 -5.59
CA ALA A 139 4.34 10.98 -6.77
C ALA A 139 3.83 12.39 -6.45
N LYS A 140 4.54 13.42 -6.90
CA LYS A 140 4.15 14.81 -6.66
C LYS A 140 2.87 15.15 -7.44
N PRO A 141 2.06 16.11 -6.97
CA PRO A 141 0.82 16.49 -7.66
C PRO A 141 1.03 16.81 -9.15
N GLN A 142 2.15 17.45 -9.50
CA GLN A 142 2.50 17.77 -10.88
C GLN A 142 2.76 16.50 -11.72
N GLU A 143 3.47 15.53 -11.16
CA GLU A 143 3.77 14.25 -11.84
C GLU A 143 2.50 13.42 -12.05
N VAL A 144 1.59 13.45 -11.06
CA VAL A 144 0.25 12.84 -11.17
C VAL A 144 -0.54 13.55 -12.29
N GLU A 145 -0.58 14.87 -12.28
CA GLU A 145 -1.30 15.63 -13.28
C GLU A 145 -0.74 15.43 -14.71
N GLU A 146 0.57 15.36 -14.86
CA GLU A 146 1.21 15.06 -16.14
C GLU A 146 0.80 13.69 -16.68
N TYR A 147 0.77 12.67 -15.82
CA TYR A 147 0.26 11.35 -16.20
C TYR A 147 -1.21 11.43 -16.62
N LEU A 148 -2.06 12.07 -15.83
CA LEU A 148 -3.49 12.17 -16.08
C LEU A 148 -3.81 12.89 -17.40
N LYS A 149 -3.02 13.91 -17.77
CA LYS A 149 -3.16 14.61 -19.06
C LYS A 149 -2.86 13.70 -20.27
N GLN A 150 -2.01 12.71 -20.08
CA GLN A 150 -1.60 11.75 -21.12
C GLN A 150 -2.44 10.47 -21.09
N ASN A 151 -3.34 10.36 -20.12
CA ASN A 151 -3.98 9.11 -19.78
C ASN A 151 -4.85 8.55 -20.91
N SER A 152 -4.67 7.27 -21.11
CA SER A 152 -5.42 6.41 -22.02
C SER A 152 -6.72 5.82 -21.43
N GLY A 153 -7.20 6.31 -20.29
CA GLY A 153 -8.44 5.83 -19.65
C GLY A 153 -8.25 4.82 -18.51
N ARG A 154 -7.02 4.58 -18.06
CA ARG A 154 -6.75 3.76 -16.88
C ARG A 154 -6.98 4.58 -15.60
N PRO A 155 -7.69 4.05 -14.57
CA PRO A 155 -7.79 4.73 -13.28
C PRO A 155 -6.43 4.87 -12.62
N TYR A 156 -6.25 5.96 -11.88
CA TYR A 156 -5.03 6.25 -11.13
C TYR A 156 -5.33 6.36 -9.64
N ILE A 157 -4.51 5.73 -8.81
CA ILE A 157 -4.51 5.94 -7.36
C ILE A 157 -3.11 6.30 -6.85
N SER A 158 -3.03 7.16 -5.85
CA SER A 158 -1.84 7.33 -5.02
C SER A 158 -1.91 6.32 -3.88
N CYS A 159 -1.34 5.11 -4.07
CA CYS A 159 -1.48 4.04 -3.07
C CYS A 159 -0.80 4.35 -1.75
N GLU A 160 0.17 5.26 -1.77
CA GLU A 160 0.73 5.93 -0.60
C GLU A 160 1.08 7.37 -0.97
N TYR A 161 0.65 8.33 -0.13
CA TYR A 161 1.01 9.72 -0.29
C TYR A 161 1.00 10.44 1.06
N MET A 162 1.47 11.68 1.10
CA MET A 162 1.41 12.54 2.29
C MET A 162 2.02 11.85 3.52
N HIS A 163 3.24 11.31 3.39
CA HIS A 163 3.93 10.58 4.47
C HIS A 163 3.93 11.39 5.77
N ALA A 164 3.21 10.87 6.77
CA ALA A 164 2.96 11.53 8.05
C ALA A 164 4.18 11.46 8.99
N MET A 165 5.29 12.10 8.59
CA MET A 165 6.53 12.11 9.37
C MET A 165 7.09 13.53 9.50
N GLY A 166 7.43 13.96 10.71
CA GLY A 166 7.95 15.30 10.97
C GLY A 166 6.94 16.40 10.58
N ASN A 167 7.37 17.37 9.78
CA ASN A 167 6.55 18.47 9.27
C ASN A 167 5.91 18.18 7.91
N SER A 168 5.47 16.95 7.68
CA SER A 168 4.78 16.57 6.46
C SER A 168 3.26 16.76 6.57
N LEU A 169 2.48 16.21 5.63
CA LEU A 169 1.04 16.39 5.47
C LEU A 169 0.60 17.76 4.95
N GLY A 170 1.51 18.62 4.51
CA GLY A 170 1.17 19.87 3.85
C GLY A 170 0.80 19.70 2.38
N GLY A 171 -0.14 20.53 1.87
CA GLY A 171 -0.49 20.55 0.45
C GLY A 171 -1.44 19.44 0.01
N LEU A 172 -2.23 18.85 0.91
CA LEU A 172 -3.21 17.81 0.58
C LEU A 172 -4.20 18.28 -0.51
N SER A 173 -4.62 19.56 -0.47
CA SER A 173 -5.53 20.13 -1.46
C SER A 173 -5.00 20.03 -2.90
N LEU A 174 -3.68 20.05 -3.11
CA LEU A 174 -3.09 19.90 -4.43
C LEU A 174 -3.37 18.52 -5.06
N TYR A 175 -3.64 17.51 -4.24
CA TYR A 175 -4.06 16.19 -4.70
C TYR A 175 -5.58 16.10 -4.83
N THR A 176 -6.33 16.58 -3.84
CA THR A 176 -7.80 16.52 -3.88
C THR A 176 -8.38 17.37 -5.01
N ASP A 177 -7.75 18.49 -5.38
CA ASP A 177 -8.13 19.29 -6.54
C ASP A 177 -8.01 18.52 -7.88
N LEU A 178 -7.17 17.46 -7.92
CA LEU A 178 -7.06 16.59 -9.10
C LEU A 178 -8.26 15.65 -9.24
N GLU A 179 -8.92 15.30 -8.14
CA GLU A 179 -10.12 14.44 -8.15
C GLU A 179 -11.27 15.16 -8.87
N ASP A 180 -11.42 16.46 -8.63
CA ASP A 180 -12.45 17.27 -9.30
C ASP A 180 -12.11 17.57 -10.78
N LYS A 181 -10.83 17.51 -11.13
CA LYS A 181 -10.35 17.88 -12.45
C LYS A 181 -10.22 16.71 -13.42
N TYR A 182 -9.91 15.53 -12.92
CA TYR A 182 -9.63 14.35 -13.73
C TYR A 182 -10.40 13.13 -13.22
N GLU A 183 -11.38 12.68 -13.98
CA GLU A 183 -12.20 11.50 -13.66
C GLU A 183 -11.34 10.24 -13.41
N ALA A 184 -10.20 10.13 -14.08
CA ALA A 184 -9.30 9.00 -13.91
C ALA A 184 -8.55 8.98 -12.55
N TYR A 185 -8.47 10.12 -11.85
CA TYR A 185 -7.83 10.16 -10.53
C TYR A 185 -8.83 9.76 -9.44
N GLN A 186 -8.61 8.60 -8.82
CA GLN A 186 -9.52 7.99 -7.85
C GLN A 186 -9.16 8.30 -6.39
N GLY A 187 -8.16 9.17 -6.17
CA GLY A 187 -7.73 9.58 -4.83
C GLY A 187 -6.44 8.93 -4.35
N GLY A 188 -6.22 9.02 -3.04
CA GLY A 188 -4.99 8.52 -2.43
C GLY A 188 -5.15 8.04 -0.99
N PHE A 189 -4.17 7.26 -0.56
CA PHE A 189 -4.10 6.68 0.78
C PHE A 189 -2.95 7.30 1.56
N ILE A 190 -3.26 7.99 2.66
CA ILE A 190 -2.27 8.66 3.51
C ILE A 190 -1.39 7.61 4.20
N TRP A 191 -0.07 7.72 4.06
CA TRP A 191 0.88 6.93 4.80
C TRP A 191 1.43 7.70 6.00
N ASP A 192 1.07 7.32 7.21
CA ASP A 192 -0.03 6.43 7.50
C ASP A 192 -1.04 7.14 8.40
N TYR A 193 -2.20 6.55 8.57
CA TYR A 193 -3.31 7.22 9.23
C TYR A 193 -3.21 7.26 10.75
N ILE A 194 -2.61 6.24 11.36
CA ILE A 194 -2.54 6.09 12.82
C ILE A 194 -1.10 6.33 13.28
N ASP A 195 -0.93 7.22 14.26
CA ASP A 195 0.34 7.38 14.95
C ASP A 195 0.70 6.08 15.67
N GLN A 196 1.88 5.55 15.38
CA GLN A 196 2.36 4.29 15.93
C GLN A 196 3.11 4.48 17.26
N ALA A 197 3.32 5.72 17.69
CA ALA A 197 3.99 6.02 18.95
C ALA A 197 3.06 5.80 20.15
N ILE A 198 3.63 5.29 21.22
CA ILE A 198 2.94 5.05 22.49
C ILE A 198 3.38 6.15 23.49
N GLU A 199 2.40 6.79 24.10
CA GLU A 199 2.70 7.74 25.18
C GLU A 199 3.26 7.00 26.40
N THR A 200 4.45 7.42 26.84
CA THR A 200 5.13 6.86 28.01
C THR A 200 5.86 7.96 28.78
N LYS A 201 6.51 7.62 29.88
CA LYS A 201 7.34 8.57 30.64
C LYS A 201 8.81 8.18 30.52
N ASN A 202 9.65 9.19 30.29
CA ASN A 202 11.09 9.02 30.34
C ASN A 202 11.60 8.99 31.81
N ASP A 203 12.90 8.82 32.01
CA ASP A 203 13.54 8.74 33.32
C ASP A 203 13.33 10.00 34.18
N ASP A 204 13.11 11.15 33.55
CA ASP A 204 12.80 12.42 34.22
C ASP A 204 11.31 12.56 34.58
N GLY A 205 10.48 11.56 34.27
CA GLY A 205 9.04 11.57 34.49
C GLY A 205 8.24 12.43 33.50
N LYS A 206 8.87 12.94 32.42
CA LYS A 206 8.20 13.69 31.36
C LYS A 206 7.52 12.75 30.37
N THR A 207 6.33 13.14 29.95
CA THR A 207 5.63 12.44 28.87
C THR A 207 6.39 12.56 27.56
N VAL A 208 6.64 11.43 26.92
CA VAL A 208 7.29 11.30 25.61
C VAL A 208 6.53 10.30 24.76
N LEU A 209 6.65 10.44 23.45
CA LEU A 209 6.14 9.46 22.50
C LEU A 209 7.29 8.51 22.12
N ALA A 210 7.08 7.23 22.33
CA ALA A 210 8.08 6.18 22.14
C ALA A 210 7.57 5.08 21.23
N TYR A 211 8.47 4.43 20.46
CA TYR A 211 8.14 3.28 19.61
C TYR A 211 9.38 2.40 19.37
N GLY A 212 9.15 1.14 19.07
CA GLY A 212 10.16 0.16 18.63
C GLY A 212 11.44 0.21 19.46
N GLY A 213 12.52 0.78 18.90
CA GLY A 213 13.83 0.84 19.53
C GLY A 213 13.88 1.56 20.87
N ASP A 214 12.89 2.38 21.21
CA ASP A 214 12.77 3.02 22.53
C ASP A 214 12.33 2.00 23.61
N PHE A 215 11.77 0.86 23.16
CA PHE A 215 11.40 -0.31 23.99
C PHE A 215 12.38 -1.48 23.81
N GLU A 216 13.59 -1.19 23.34
CA GLU A 216 14.64 -2.18 23.09
C GLU A 216 14.33 -3.20 21.97
N ASP A 217 13.25 -3.03 21.24
CA ASP A 217 12.91 -3.84 20.07
C ASP A 217 13.97 -3.69 18.97
N ARG A 218 14.54 -4.81 18.52
CA ARG A 218 15.60 -4.81 17.50
C ARG A 218 15.42 -5.97 16.52
N PRO A 219 15.67 -5.74 15.21
CA PRO A 219 16.01 -4.45 14.57
C PRO A 219 14.80 -3.51 14.51
N SER A 220 15.01 -2.21 14.70
CA SER A 220 13.98 -1.20 14.51
C SER A 220 14.44 -0.08 13.60
N CYS A 221 13.53 0.42 12.77
CA CYS A 221 13.79 1.57 11.93
C CYS A 221 13.53 2.86 12.71
N ARG A 222 14.56 3.65 12.98
CA ARG A 222 14.43 4.94 13.69
C ARG A 222 13.76 6.05 12.86
N ILE A 223 13.41 5.76 11.61
CA ILE A 223 12.90 6.73 10.65
C ILE A 223 11.42 7.11 10.93
N PHE A 224 10.66 6.25 11.58
CA PHE A 224 9.24 6.45 11.84
C PHE A 224 8.90 7.19 13.14
N ARG A 225 9.82 8.02 13.62
CA ARG A 225 9.54 8.85 14.78
C ARG A 225 8.75 10.08 14.36
N GLN A 226 7.45 10.09 14.57
CA GLN A 226 6.71 11.34 14.60
C GLN A 226 7.21 12.13 15.82
N LYS A 227 7.88 13.24 15.58
CA LYS A 227 8.14 14.19 16.66
C LYS A 227 6.78 14.83 16.97
N GLY A 228 6.19 14.41 18.07
CA GLY A 228 5.06 15.11 18.63
C GLY A 228 5.41 16.60 18.69
N SER A 229 4.52 17.43 18.19
CA SER A 229 4.59 18.87 18.35
C SER A 229 4.65 19.18 19.83
N SER A 230 5.79 19.69 20.30
CA SER A 230 5.89 20.39 21.57
C SER A 230 5.09 21.66 21.51
#